data_27ee6bd3051901b8dac85f70bced95dd
#
_entry.id   27ee6bd3051901b8dac85f70bced95dd
#
_cell.length_a   1.000
_cell.length_b   1.000
_cell.length_c   1.000
_cell.angle_alpha   90.00
_cell.angle_beta   90.00
_cell.angle_gamma   90.00
#
_symmetry.space_group_name_H-M   'P 1'
#
loop_
_entity.id
_entity.type
_entity.pdbx_description
1 polymer ?
#
loop_
_entity_poly.entity_id
_entity_poly.type
_entity_poly.pdbx_seq_one_letter_code
_entity_poly.pdbx_strand_id
1 'polypeptide(L)'
;MNIKPFAVEEWMNEYEVGALYNIAETCVDSVSLDELFELTGENKEDFLKDFCAQRLTYGDIWGSEALRSGISKLYHTIKADEVVLTHGAAGANHHVFCSLISAGDRVVSIMPTYQQLYSIPEAIGADVAIMHLKQENDYLPDLNELKSLVTPETKMICINNPNNPTGALMSKELL
;
A
#
# COMPACT_ATOMS: atom_id res chain seq x y z
N MET A 1 7.94 20.00 -3.73
CA MET A 1 7.62 18.85 -2.89
C MET A 1 8.83 18.51 -2.03
N ASN A 2 8.69 18.41 -0.72
CA ASN A 2 9.76 18.02 0.20
C ASN A 2 9.19 16.86 1.07
N ILE A 3 9.51 15.63 0.70
CA ILE A 3 9.05 14.44 1.41
C ILE A 3 10.01 14.19 2.57
N LYS A 4 9.49 14.07 3.79
CA LYS A 4 10.27 13.67 4.96
C LYS A 4 10.84 12.27 4.76
N PRO A 5 12.07 11.97 5.22
CA PRO A 5 12.62 10.62 5.20
C PRO A 5 11.65 9.63 5.84
N PHE A 6 11.65 8.40 5.31
CA PHE A 6 10.81 7.33 5.86
C PHE A 6 11.52 6.74 7.09
N ALA A 7 11.14 7.21 8.27
CA ALA A 7 11.87 6.95 9.51
C ALA A 7 12.02 5.45 9.84
N VAL A 8 11.01 4.64 9.55
CA VAL A 8 11.06 3.18 9.76
C VAL A 8 12.06 2.53 8.82
N GLU A 9 12.06 2.92 7.54
CA GLU A 9 13.01 2.38 6.56
C GLU A 9 14.45 2.77 6.87
N GLU A 10 14.68 4.01 7.34
CA GLU A 10 16.02 4.42 7.79
C GLU A 10 16.49 3.57 8.97
N TRP A 11 15.61 3.34 9.95
CA TRP A 11 15.89 2.49 11.10
C TRP A 11 16.15 1.04 10.69
N MET A 12 15.33 0.47 9.80
CA MET A 12 15.49 -0.90 9.29
C MET A 12 16.80 -1.06 8.51
N ASN A 13 17.14 -0.11 7.64
CA ASN A 13 18.40 -0.15 6.89
C ASN A 13 19.63 -0.18 7.80
N GLU A 14 19.56 0.45 8.97
CA GLU A 14 20.66 0.46 9.93
C GLU A 14 20.75 -0.82 10.76
N TYR A 15 19.62 -1.37 11.19
CA TYR A 15 19.59 -2.41 12.22
C TYR A 15 19.15 -3.80 11.73
N GLU A 16 18.37 -3.87 10.65
CA GLU A 16 17.77 -5.13 10.20
C GLU A 16 18.81 -6.14 9.70
N VAL A 17 19.72 -5.70 8.81
CA VAL A 17 20.70 -6.58 8.15
C VAL A 17 21.67 -7.21 9.15
N GLY A 18 21.97 -6.53 10.25
CA GLY A 18 22.89 -6.99 11.29
C GLY A 18 22.21 -7.75 12.44
N ALA A 19 20.89 -7.82 12.44
CA ALA A 19 20.15 -8.44 13.54
C ALA A 19 20.30 -9.97 13.56
N LEU A 20 20.77 -10.51 14.68
CA LEU A 20 20.82 -11.97 14.88
C LEU A 20 19.42 -12.58 14.97
N TYR A 21 18.49 -11.85 15.57
CA TYR A 21 17.07 -12.20 15.67
C TYR A 21 16.23 -10.98 15.26
N ASN A 22 15.69 -11.00 14.05
CA ASN A 22 14.76 -9.99 13.60
C ASN A 22 13.33 -10.35 14.05
N ILE A 23 12.81 -9.62 15.03
CA ILE A 23 11.45 -9.76 15.56
C ILE A 23 10.57 -8.55 15.22
N ALA A 24 11.08 -7.61 14.44
CA ALA A 24 10.39 -6.39 14.04
C ALA A 24 9.79 -6.48 12.62
N GLU A 25 10.08 -7.57 11.90
CA GLU A 25 9.61 -7.80 10.55
C GLU A 25 8.08 -7.95 10.52
N THR A 26 7.44 -7.24 9.61
CA THR A 26 5.98 -7.28 9.41
C THR A 26 5.60 -7.86 8.04
N CYS A 27 6.58 -8.24 7.23
CA CYS A 27 6.33 -8.87 5.94
C CYS A 27 5.94 -10.35 6.11
N VAL A 28 5.18 -10.86 5.17
CA VAL A 28 4.98 -12.32 5.05
C VAL A 28 6.27 -12.96 4.54
N ASP A 29 6.48 -14.22 4.85
CA ASP A 29 7.62 -14.98 4.33
C ASP A 29 7.60 -14.98 2.80
N SER A 30 8.78 -14.70 2.22
CA SER A 30 8.96 -14.69 0.77
C SER A 30 9.07 -16.12 0.26
N VAL A 31 8.43 -16.40 -0.85
CA VAL A 31 8.58 -17.68 -1.55
C VAL A 31 9.72 -17.58 -2.57
N SER A 32 10.45 -18.67 -2.76
CA SER A 32 11.37 -18.82 -3.88
C SER A 32 10.62 -19.10 -5.18
N LEU A 33 11.29 -18.96 -6.34
CA LEU A 33 10.67 -19.35 -7.60
C LEU A 33 10.33 -20.84 -7.66
N ASP A 34 11.13 -21.69 -7.03
CA ASP A 34 10.84 -23.13 -6.99
C ASP A 34 9.56 -23.42 -6.22
N GLU A 35 9.38 -22.81 -5.03
CA GLU A 35 8.14 -22.91 -4.26
C GLU A 35 6.95 -22.34 -5.03
N LEU A 36 7.14 -21.25 -5.80
CA LEU A 36 6.08 -20.69 -6.61
C LEU A 36 5.63 -21.66 -7.70
N PHE A 37 6.55 -22.35 -8.39
CA PHE A 37 6.21 -23.38 -9.37
C PHE A 37 5.51 -24.58 -8.73
N GLU A 38 5.93 -25.00 -7.54
CA GLU A 38 5.23 -26.06 -6.79
C GLU A 38 3.80 -25.64 -6.45
N LEU A 39 3.59 -24.40 -6.01
CA LEU A 39 2.26 -23.87 -5.66
C LEU A 39 1.34 -23.72 -6.86
N THR A 40 1.87 -23.29 -8.01
CA THR A 40 1.07 -23.05 -9.22
C THR A 40 0.89 -24.30 -10.08
N GLY A 41 1.78 -25.27 -9.95
CA GLY A 41 1.84 -26.46 -10.81
C GLY A 41 2.33 -26.18 -12.23
N GLU A 42 2.89 -24.99 -12.49
CA GLU A 42 3.46 -24.63 -13.79
C GLU A 42 4.79 -25.33 -14.02
N ASN A 43 5.08 -25.67 -15.29
CA ASN A 43 6.34 -26.27 -15.66
C ASN A 43 7.45 -25.21 -15.70
N LYS A 44 8.44 -25.33 -14.81
CA LYS A 44 9.57 -24.42 -14.68
C LYS A 44 10.40 -24.31 -15.97
N GLU A 45 10.65 -25.43 -16.65
CA GLU A 45 11.51 -25.45 -17.86
C GLU A 45 10.81 -24.70 -19.02
N ASP A 46 9.53 -24.93 -19.21
CA ASP A 46 8.73 -24.24 -20.23
C ASP A 46 8.65 -22.74 -19.93
N PHE A 47 8.38 -22.37 -18.68
CA PHE A 47 8.38 -20.97 -18.25
C PHE A 47 9.72 -20.28 -18.53
N LEU A 48 10.83 -20.88 -18.10
CA LEU A 48 12.16 -20.29 -18.29
C LEU A 48 12.53 -20.19 -19.77
N LYS A 49 12.15 -21.14 -20.60
CA LYS A 49 12.35 -21.09 -22.03
C LYS A 49 11.64 -19.89 -22.66
N ASP A 50 10.37 -19.68 -22.31
CA ASP A 50 9.57 -18.57 -22.83
C ASP A 50 10.05 -17.23 -22.28
N PHE A 51 10.38 -17.17 -20.99
CA PHE A 51 10.93 -15.98 -20.35
C PHE A 51 12.25 -15.53 -20.97
N CYS A 52 13.18 -16.47 -21.22
CA CYS A 52 14.47 -16.17 -21.85
C CYS A 52 14.32 -15.79 -23.34
N ALA A 53 13.26 -16.18 -24.01
CA ALA A 53 13.00 -15.83 -25.41
C ALA A 53 12.38 -14.43 -25.56
N GLN A 54 11.91 -13.81 -24.48
CA GLN A 54 11.30 -12.49 -24.53
C GLN A 54 12.33 -11.41 -24.89
N ARG A 55 11.92 -10.48 -25.72
CA ARG A 55 12.72 -9.30 -26.00
C ARG A 55 12.60 -8.29 -24.87
N LEU A 56 13.73 -7.73 -24.42
CA LEU A 56 13.79 -6.67 -23.42
C LEU A 56 13.36 -5.32 -24.04
N THR A 57 12.10 -5.15 -24.24
CA THR A 57 11.47 -3.94 -24.80
C THR A 57 10.46 -3.36 -23.81
N TYR A 58 9.77 -2.31 -24.21
CA TYR A 58 8.68 -1.74 -23.41
C TYR A 58 7.57 -2.77 -23.23
N GLY A 59 7.06 -2.88 -22.00
CA GLY A 59 5.84 -3.63 -21.70
C GLY A 59 4.58 -2.81 -21.95
N ASP A 60 3.44 -3.40 -21.63
CA ASP A 60 2.16 -2.70 -21.71
C ASP A 60 2.12 -1.54 -20.72
N ILE A 61 1.73 -0.35 -21.18
CA ILE A 61 1.68 0.88 -20.36
C ILE A 61 0.77 0.71 -19.14
N TRP A 62 -0.34 0.01 -19.31
CA TRP A 62 -1.33 -0.26 -18.25
C TRP A 62 -1.00 -1.54 -17.45
N GLY A 63 0.02 -2.29 -17.85
CA GLY A 63 0.29 -3.64 -17.40
C GLY A 63 -0.42 -4.71 -18.26
N SER A 64 0.12 -5.93 -18.24
CA SER A 64 -0.41 -7.00 -19.10
C SER A 64 -1.88 -7.28 -18.81
N GLU A 65 -2.64 -7.59 -19.86
CA GLU A 65 -4.06 -7.93 -19.75
C GLU A 65 -4.28 -9.16 -18.84
N ALA A 66 -3.40 -10.15 -18.93
CA ALA A 66 -3.47 -11.35 -18.10
C ALA A 66 -3.40 -11.01 -16.62
N LEU A 67 -2.44 -10.16 -16.20
CA LEU A 67 -2.29 -9.76 -14.80
C LEU A 67 -3.46 -8.89 -14.34
N ARG A 68 -3.89 -7.90 -15.14
CA ARG A 68 -5.04 -7.06 -14.81
C ARG A 68 -6.33 -7.86 -14.68
N SER A 69 -6.55 -8.83 -15.58
CA SER A 69 -7.68 -9.77 -15.51
C SER A 69 -7.61 -10.69 -14.29
N GLY A 70 -6.39 -11.12 -13.90
CA GLY A 70 -6.18 -11.89 -12.67
C GLY A 70 -6.54 -11.08 -11.42
N ILE A 71 -6.07 -9.84 -11.34
CA ILE A 71 -6.35 -8.93 -10.22
C ILE A 71 -7.85 -8.62 -10.13
N SER A 72 -8.51 -8.32 -11.25
CA SER A 72 -9.94 -8.00 -11.24
C SER A 72 -10.81 -9.12 -10.65
N LYS A 73 -10.40 -10.38 -10.78
CA LYS A 73 -11.10 -11.53 -10.19
C LYS A 73 -11.06 -11.59 -8.66
N LEU A 74 -10.18 -10.83 -8.02
CA LEU A 74 -10.15 -10.70 -6.56
C LEU A 74 -11.26 -9.79 -6.02
N TYR A 75 -11.96 -9.08 -6.90
CA TYR A 75 -12.99 -8.09 -6.57
C TYR A 75 -14.32 -8.45 -7.22
N HIS A 76 -15.43 -8.03 -6.60
CA HIS A 76 -16.77 -8.36 -7.12
C HIS A 76 -17.21 -7.46 -8.28
N THR A 77 -16.73 -6.21 -8.33
CA THR A 77 -17.24 -5.19 -9.25
C THR A 77 -16.18 -4.57 -10.16
N ILE A 78 -14.90 -4.87 -9.94
CA ILE A 78 -13.79 -4.29 -10.69
C ILE A 78 -13.55 -5.07 -11.98
N LYS A 79 -13.39 -4.34 -13.08
CA LYS A 79 -13.05 -4.90 -14.40
C LYS A 79 -11.55 -4.74 -14.68
N ALA A 80 -11.02 -5.51 -15.63
CA ALA A 80 -9.61 -5.48 -15.98
C ALA A 80 -9.14 -4.11 -16.53
N ASP A 81 -10.01 -3.36 -17.20
CA ASP A 81 -9.74 -2.01 -17.70
C ASP A 81 -9.76 -0.92 -16.63
N GLU A 82 -10.21 -1.25 -15.42
CA GLU A 82 -10.17 -0.38 -14.23
C GLU A 82 -8.95 -0.64 -13.33
N VAL A 83 -8.07 -1.58 -13.72
CA VAL A 83 -6.84 -1.93 -13.00
C VAL A 83 -5.63 -1.26 -13.66
N VAL A 84 -4.89 -0.50 -12.88
CA VAL A 84 -3.60 0.09 -13.28
C VAL A 84 -2.48 -0.51 -12.43
N LEU A 85 -1.44 -1.01 -13.08
CA LEU A 85 -0.30 -1.61 -12.39
C LEU A 85 0.77 -0.57 -12.06
N THR A 86 1.37 -0.73 -10.90
CA THR A 86 2.50 0.09 -10.43
C THR A 86 3.59 -0.78 -9.83
N HIS A 87 4.78 -0.21 -9.66
CA HIS A 87 5.87 -0.88 -8.95
C HIS A 87 5.65 -0.75 -7.43
N GLY A 88 5.05 -1.79 -6.84
CA GLY A 88 4.75 -1.87 -5.41
C GLY A 88 3.59 -0.97 -4.97
N ALA A 89 3.06 -1.26 -3.77
CA ALA A 89 2.02 -0.46 -3.15
C ALA A 89 2.46 0.99 -2.90
N ALA A 90 3.75 1.21 -2.63
CA ALA A 90 4.31 2.55 -2.47
C ALA A 90 4.16 3.39 -3.74
N GLY A 91 4.37 2.80 -4.92
CA GLY A 91 4.11 3.46 -6.21
C GLY A 91 2.64 3.78 -6.41
N ALA A 92 1.74 2.85 -6.05
CA ALA A 92 0.30 3.06 -6.15
C ALA A 92 -0.16 4.23 -5.27
N ASN A 93 0.24 4.25 -4.00
CA ASN A 93 -0.07 5.35 -3.09
C ASN A 93 0.42 6.69 -3.64
N HIS A 94 1.67 6.74 -4.11
CA HIS A 94 2.23 7.96 -4.68
C HIS A 94 1.41 8.47 -5.88
N HIS A 95 1.04 7.60 -6.80
CA HIS A 95 0.23 7.99 -7.96
C HIS A 95 -1.16 8.47 -7.57
N VAL A 96 -1.82 7.82 -6.60
CA VAL A 96 -3.13 8.25 -6.09
C VAL A 96 -3.04 9.66 -5.51
N PHE A 97 -2.08 9.91 -4.61
CA PHE A 97 -1.93 11.23 -4.00
C PHE A 97 -1.58 12.31 -5.02
N CYS A 98 -0.61 12.05 -5.90
CA CYS A 98 -0.21 13.05 -6.91
C CYS A 98 -1.31 13.33 -7.95
N SER A 99 -2.21 12.38 -8.19
CA SER A 99 -3.30 12.56 -9.16
C SER A 99 -4.52 13.23 -8.56
N LEU A 100 -4.78 13.03 -7.27
CA LEU A 100 -6.04 13.45 -6.65
C LEU A 100 -5.88 14.63 -5.68
N ILE A 101 -4.69 14.86 -5.11
CA ILE A 101 -4.47 15.85 -4.06
C ILE A 101 -3.67 17.02 -4.59
N SER A 102 -4.10 18.22 -4.24
CA SER A 102 -3.44 19.49 -4.52
C SER A 102 -3.06 20.21 -3.21
N ALA A 103 -2.19 21.22 -3.30
CA ALA A 103 -1.88 22.05 -2.16
C ALA A 103 -3.14 22.76 -1.63
N GLY A 104 -3.34 22.70 -0.32
CA GLY A 104 -4.52 23.24 0.37
C GLY A 104 -5.71 22.29 0.47
N ASP A 105 -5.72 21.15 -0.24
CA ASP A 105 -6.76 20.14 -0.07
C ASP A 105 -6.74 19.56 1.35
N ARG A 106 -7.90 19.30 1.92
CA ARG A 106 -8.03 18.64 3.22
C ARG A 106 -7.94 17.13 3.08
N VAL A 107 -7.02 16.51 3.83
CA VAL A 107 -6.85 15.05 3.92
C VAL A 107 -6.95 14.63 5.38
N VAL A 108 -7.72 13.58 5.68
CA VAL A 108 -7.72 12.95 7.00
C VAL A 108 -6.94 11.65 6.91
N SER A 109 -5.95 11.45 7.77
CA SER A 109 -5.16 10.22 7.87
C SER A 109 -5.18 9.68 9.29
N ILE A 110 -4.83 8.42 9.45
CA ILE A 110 -4.73 7.76 10.77
C ILE A 110 -3.26 7.71 11.23
N MET A 111 -3.04 7.56 12.55
CA MET A 111 -1.71 7.34 13.13
C MET A 111 -1.83 6.47 14.40
N PRO A 112 -0.99 5.43 14.62
CA PRO A 112 0.10 5.01 13.74
C PRO A 112 -0.42 4.34 12.46
N THR A 113 0.32 4.55 11.36
CA THR A 113 0.06 3.91 10.07
C THR A 113 1.30 3.97 9.18
N TYR A 114 1.20 3.39 7.99
CA TYR A 114 2.23 3.49 6.96
C TYR A 114 2.49 4.96 6.57
N GLN A 115 3.72 5.43 6.72
CA GLN A 115 4.07 6.85 6.68
C GLN A 115 3.58 7.58 5.41
N GLN A 116 3.52 6.92 4.27
CA GLN A 116 3.07 7.53 3.01
C GLN A 116 1.65 8.11 3.09
N LEU A 117 0.79 7.55 3.95
CA LEU A 117 -0.62 7.97 4.02
C LEU A 117 -0.80 9.38 4.59
N TYR A 118 0.24 9.94 5.22
CA TYR A 118 0.21 11.32 5.69
C TYR A 118 1.38 12.15 5.13
N SER A 119 2.58 11.56 4.93
CA SER A 119 3.75 12.33 4.53
C SER A 119 3.72 12.79 3.07
N ILE A 120 3.11 12.02 2.17
CA ILE A 120 2.98 12.45 0.76
C ILE A 120 1.99 13.61 0.61
N PRO A 121 0.75 13.55 1.13
CA PRO A 121 -0.12 14.71 1.06
C PRO A 121 0.45 15.93 1.79
N GLU A 122 1.12 15.78 2.94
CA GLU A 122 1.87 16.89 3.57
C GLU A 122 2.90 17.50 2.62
N ALA A 123 3.69 16.67 1.92
CA ALA A 123 4.72 17.13 1.00
C ALA A 123 4.15 17.81 -0.27
N ILE A 124 2.93 17.48 -0.66
CA ILE A 124 2.17 18.17 -1.71
C ILE A 124 1.70 19.54 -1.24
N GLY A 125 1.57 19.75 0.08
CA GLY A 125 1.07 20.97 0.69
C GLY A 125 -0.42 20.90 1.07
N ALA A 126 -0.97 19.69 1.22
CA ALA A 126 -2.32 19.49 1.74
C ALA A 126 -2.41 19.80 3.23
N ASP A 127 -3.59 20.16 3.70
CA ASP A 127 -3.94 20.25 5.11
C ASP A 127 -4.29 18.85 5.63
N VAL A 128 -3.32 18.20 6.31
CA VAL A 128 -3.47 16.84 6.80
C VAL A 128 -3.88 16.81 8.25
N ALA A 129 -5.10 16.36 8.52
CA ALA A 129 -5.57 16.08 9.88
C ALA A 129 -5.30 14.62 10.25
N ILE A 130 -4.78 14.41 11.43
CA ILE A 130 -4.45 13.09 11.95
C ILE A 130 -5.47 12.65 12.99
N MET A 131 -6.08 11.47 12.76
CA MET A 131 -6.85 10.74 13.74
C MET A 131 -5.94 9.74 14.46
N HIS A 132 -5.84 9.84 15.77
CA HIS A 132 -4.98 8.98 16.56
C HIS A 132 -5.68 7.67 16.95
N LEU A 133 -5.16 6.55 16.43
CA LEU A 133 -5.58 5.22 16.88
C LEU A 133 -5.00 4.94 18.26
N LYS A 134 -5.86 4.61 19.22
CA LYS A 134 -5.50 4.48 20.64
C LYS A 134 -5.56 3.03 21.10
N GLN A 135 -4.65 2.67 22.01
CA GLN A 135 -4.59 1.32 22.57
C GLN A 135 -5.87 0.94 23.31
N GLU A 136 -6.46 1.89 24.03
CA GLU A 136 -7.73 1.68 24.74
C GLU A 136 -8.93 1.39 23.85
N ASN A 137 -8.76 1.61 22.54
CA ASN A 137 -9.76 1.29 21.49
C ASN A 137 -9.23 0.22 20.51
N ASP A 138 -8.33 -0.64 20.98
CA ASP A 138 -7.70 -1.71 20.18
C ASP A 138 -7.10 -1.19 18.84
N TYR A 139 -6.63 0.03 18.83
CA TYR A 139 -6.14 0.75 17.64
C TYR A 139 -7.15 0.82 16.49
N LEU A 140 -8.44 0.76 16.80
CA LEU A 140 -9.51 0.98 15.84
C LEU A 140 -9.86 2.48 15.77
N PRO A 141 -10.36 2.96 14.61
CA PRO A 141 -10.83 4.33 14.45
C PRO A 141 -11.96 4.69 15.40
N ASP A 142 -11.91 5.87 16.02
CA ASP A 142 -13.04 6.47 16.71
C ASP A 142 -13.87 7.28 15.70
N LEU A 143 -15.08 6.83 15.40
CA LEU A 143 -15.98 7.49 14.45
C LEU A 143 -16.42 8.88 14.91
N ASN A 144 -16.40 9.19 16.22
CA ASN A 144 -16.72 10.52 16.70
C ASN A 144 -15.55 11.48 16.46
N GLU A 145 -14.31 11.00 16.69
CA GLU A 145 -13.11 11.75 16.34
C GLU A 145 -13.06 11.97 14.81
N LEU A 146 -13.30 10.93 14.01
CA LEU A 146 -13.35 11.05 12.55
C LEU A 146 -14.36 12.12 12.10
N LYS A 147 -15.58 12.11 12.63
CA LYS A 147 -16.62 13.11 12.32
C LYS A 147 -16.17 14.53 12.65
N SER A 148 -15.36 14.72 13.68
CA SER A 148 -14.86 16.04 14.06
C SER A 148 -13.74 16.55 13.14
N LEU A 149 -13.00 15.65 12.50
CA LEU A 149 -11.89 15.95 11.58
C LEU A 149 -12.33 16.16 10.14
N VAL A 150 -13.42 15.50 9.74
CA VAL A 150 -13.99 15.62 8.40
C VAL A 150 -14.79 16.91 8.28
N THR A 151 -14.50 17.68 7.23
CA THR A 151 -15.19 18.92 6.88
C THR A 151 -15.75 18.83 5.46
N PRO A 152 -16.58 19.77 5.00
CA PRO A 152 -17.04 19.81 3.60
C PRO A 152 -15.89 19.88 2.58
N GLU A 153 -14.74 20.39 2.98
CA GLU A 153 -13.53 20.51 2.16
C GLU A 153 -12.67 19.23 2.16
N THR A 154 -13.01 18.24 3.00
CA THR A 154 -12.26 16.98 3.06
C THR A 154 -12.37 16.24 1.74
N LYS A 155 -11.23 16.06 1.07
CA LYS A 155 -11.14 15.42 -0.24
C LYS A 155 -10.81 13.95 -0.14
N MET A 156 -10.07 13.54 0.90
CA MET A 156 -9.63 12.16 1.06
C MET A 156 -9.55 11.76 2.52
N ILE A 157 -9.93 10.51 2.80
CA ILE A 157 -9.69 9.83 4.07
C ILE A 157 -8.77 8.65 3.78
N CYS A 158 -7.64 8.58 4.48
CA CYS A 158 -6.63 7.53 4.32
C CYS A 158 -6.70 6.57 5.49
N ILE A 159 -6.94 5.30 5.20
CA ILE A 159 -6.96 4.21 6.18
C ILE A 159 -6.06 3.07 5.69
N ASN A 160 -5.60 2.25 6.62
CA ASN A 160 -4.84 1.03 6.33
C ASN A 160 -5.52 -0.15 7.05
N ASN A 161 -5.97 -1.16 6.30
CA ASN A 161 -6.74 -2.28 6.86
C ASN A 161 -6.34 -3.62 6.22
N PRO A 162 -5.81 -4.60 6.96
CA PRO A 162 -5.35 -4.49 8.37
C PRO A 162 -4.31 -3.40 8.54
N ASN A 163 -4.28 -2.73 9.71
CA ASN A 163 -3.39 -1.59 9.91
C ASN A 163 -1.93 -2.00 10.13
N ASN A 164 -1.02 -1.44 9.38
CA ASN A 164 0.40 -1.48 9.66
C ASN A 164 0.80 -0.24 10.48
N PRO A 165 1.40 -0.36 11.70
CA PRO A 165 2.03 -1.57 12.25
C PRO A 165 1.17 -2.32 13.29
N THR A 166 -0.04 -1.89 13.64
CA THR A 166 -0.76 -2.40 14.81
C THR A 166 -1.42 -3.77 14.59
N GLY A 167 -1.64 -4.17 13.33
CA GLY A 167 -2.40 -5.36 12.98
C GLY A 167 -3.91 -5.25 13.23
N ALA A 168 -4.40 -4.10 13.67
CA ALA A 168 -5.82 -3.88 13.91
C ALA A 168 -6.64 -4.08 12.64
N LEU A 169 -7.72 -4.84 12.74
CA LEU A 169 -8.61 -5.18 11.63
C LEU A 169 -9.97 -4.50 11.83
N MET A 170 -10.29 -3.57 10.94
CA MET A 170 -11.61 -2.94 10.91
C MET A 170 -12.64 -3.93 10.36
N SER A 171 -13.76 -4.07 11.07
CA SER A 171 -14.88 -4.87 10.58
C SER A 171 -15.58 -4.20 9.39
N LYS A 172 -16.40 -4.98 8.67
CA LYS A 172 -17.21 -4.44 7.58
C LYS A 172 -18.19 -3.36 8.04
N GLU A 173 -18.70 -3.50 9.27
CA GLU A 173 -19.66 -2.56 9.87
C GLU A 173 -18.98 -1.23 10.27
N LEU A 174 -17.66 -1.28 10.55
CA LEU A 174 -16.87 -0.09 10.86
C LEU A 174 -16.48 0.69 9.60
N LEU A 175 -16.23 -0.01 8.47
CA LEU A 175 -15.90 0.56 7.16
C LEU A 175 -17.13 1.12 6.45
#